data_85881e6376ae6d7afc9fcb6c5aa6134a
#
_entry.id   85881e6376ae6d7afc9fcb6c5aa6134a
#
_cell.length_a   1.000
_cell.length_b   1.000
_cell.length_c   1.000
_cell.angle_alpha   90.00
_cell.angle_beta   90.00
_cell.angle_gamma   90.00
#
_symmetry.space_group_name_H-M   'P 1'
#
loop_
_entity.id
_entity.type
_entity.pdbx_description
1 polymer ?
#
loop_
_entity_poly.entity_id
_entity_poly.type
_entity_poly.pdbx_seq_one_letter_code
_entity_poly.pdbx_strand_id
1 'polypeptide(L)'
;MNIRTPKIKITNPAEIAGILTKVLNAEDENDQQKEHCWVIGLRASKVIEYLELVSLGSLTAGIVHPREVFRLAILKRVDKIILGHNHPSGVLTPSKEDLNTTRELIKAGQILSIELLDHIIISLKGEFHSFANNNLINKLKGESK
;
A
#
# COMPACT_ATOMS: atom_id res chain seq x y z
N MET A 1 4.39 -0.40 -19.50
CA MET A 1 4.43 -1.84 -19.84
C MET A 1 3.08 -2.46 -19.53
N ASN A 2 2.38 -2.93 -20.55
CA ASN A 2 1.09 -3.58 -20.37
C ASN A 2 1.30 -5.02 -19.95
N ILE A 3 1.42 -5.22 -18.66
CA ILE A 3 1.33 -6.59 -18.14
C ILE A 3 -0.15 -6.91 -18.07
N ARG A 4 -0.60 -7.85 -18.90
CA ARG A 4 -1.92 -8.43 -18.73
C ARG A 4 -1.90 -9.24 -17.44
N THR A 5 -2.13 -8.57 -16.32
CA THR A 5 -2.43 -9.30 -15.10
C THR A 5 -3.82 -9.88 -15.22
N PRO A 6 -4.00 -11.17 -14.90
CA PRO A 6 -5.35 -11.70 -14.75
C PRO A 6 -6.09 -10.82 -13.75
N LYS A 7 -7.37 -10.54 -14.00
CA LYS A 7 -8.20 -9.75 -13.10
C LYS A 7 -8.35 -10.51 -11.80
N ILE A 8 -7.54 -10.14 -10.80
CA ILE A 8 -7.55 -10.77 -9.48
C ILE A 8 -8.46 -9.98 -8.58
N LYS A 9 -9.48 -10.66 -8.05
CA LYS A 9 -10.36 -10.10 -7.02
C LYS A 9 -9.74 -10.37 -5.66
N ILE A 10 -9.68 -9.33 -4.83
CA ILE A 10 -9.12 -9.43 -3.47
C ILE A 10 -10.25 -9.66 -2.48
N THR A 11 -10.08 -10.66 -1.62
CA THR A 11 -11.05 -10.99 -0.58
C THR A 11 -10.52 -10.74 0.83
N ASN A 12 -9.19 -10.74 1.03
CA ASN A 12 -8.58 -10.53 2.34
C ASN A 12 -7.16 -9.95 2.23
N PRO A 13 -6.63 -9.37 3.32
CA PRO A 13 -5.28 -8.78 3.31
C PRO A 13 -4.15 -9.77 3.03
N ALA A 14 -4.30 -11.05 3.37
CA ALA A 14 -3.25 -12.03 3.13
C ALA A 14 -2.97 -12.20 1.63
N GLU A 15 -3.99 -12.07 0.78
CA GLU A 15 -3.82 -12.15 -0.67
C GLU A 15 -2.95 -11.00 -1.19
N ILE A 16 -3.17 -9.78 -0.68
CA ILE A 16 -2.35 -8.61 -1.01
C ILE A 16 -0.91 -8.84 -0.55
N ALA A 17 -0.73 -9.29 0.69
CA ALA A 17 0.60 -9.57 1.23
C ALA A 17 1.34 -10.59 0.38
N GLY A 18 0.65 -11.63 -0.09
CA GLY A 18 1.23 -12.64 -0.97
C GLY A 18 1.70 -12.06 -2.31
N ILE A 19 0.91 -11.19 -2.91
CA ILE A 19 1.26 -10.51 -4.17
C ILE A 19 2.50 -9.63 -3.96
N LEU A 20 2.51 -8.79 -2.92
CA LEU A 20 3.62 -7.89 -2.63
C LEU A 20 4.90 -8.67 -2.32
N THR A 21 4.79 -9.78 -1.60
CA THR A 21 5.93 -10.64 -1.27
C THR A 21 6.54 -11.23 -2.54
N LYS A 22 5.73 -11.68 -3.48
CA LYS A 22 6.21 -12.18 -4.77
C LYS A 22 6.92 -11.10 -5.57
N VAL A 23 6.37 -9.90 -5.59
CA VAL A 23 6.98 -8.76 -6.29
C VAL A 23 8.34 -8.43 -5.67
N LEU A 24 8.42 -8.37 -4.34
CA LEU A 24 9.66 -8.09 -3.64
C LEU A 24 10.71 -9.19 -3.87
N ASN A 25 10.31 -10.44 -3.77
CA ASN A 25 11.23 -11.57 -3.94
C ASN A 25 11.74 -11.73 -5.38
N ALA A 26 11.05 -11.14 -6.36
CA ALA A 26 11.49 -11.14 -7.76
C ALA A 26 12.61 -10.14 -8.03
N GLU A 27 12.87 -9.21 -7.11
CA GLU A 27 13.96 -8.25 -7.24
C GLU A 27 15.29 -8.88 -6.86
N ASP A 28 16.41 -8.24 -7.25
CA ASP A 28 17.73 -8.73 -6.85
C ASP A 28 17.94 -8.55 -5.34
N GLU A 29 18.87 -9.29 -4.77
CA GLU A 29 19.12 -9.31 -3.32
C GLU A 29 19.41 -7.92 -2.74
N ASN A 30 20.08 -7.08 -3.52
CA ASN A 30 20.42 -5.73 -3.08
C ASN A 30 19.17 -4.85 -2.95
N ASP A 31 18.29 -4.92 -3.94
CA ASP A 31 17.05 -4.15 -3.93
C ASP A 31 16.04 -4.68 -2.91
N GLN A 32 16.06 -5.98 -2.63
CA GLN A 32 15.21 -6.57 -1.59
C GLN A 32 15.45 -5.97 -0.22
N GLN A 33 16.65 -5.44 0.05
CA GLN A 33 17.01 -4.83 1.33
C GLN A 33 16.56 -3.37 1.46
N LYS A 34 16.06 -2.78 0.38
CA LYS A 34 15.57 -1.40 0.38
C LYS A 34 14.10 -1.36 0.74
N GLU A 35 13.68 -0.25 1.35
CA GLU A 35 12.26 -0.03 1.60
C GLU A 35 11.55 0.32 0.30
N HIS A 36 10.46 -0.35 0.06
CA HIS A 36 9.58 -0.14 -1.10
C HIS A 36 8.24 0.39 -0.61
N CYS A 37 7.64 1.26 -1.38
CA CYS A 37 6.25 1.62 -1.21
C CYS A 37 5.50 1.37 -2.50
N TRP A 38 4.46 0.55 -2.43
CA TRP A 38 3.60 0.22 -3.55
C TRP A 38 2.21 0.75 -3.32
N VAL A 39 1.53 1.04 -4.42
CA VAL A 39 0.09 1.34 -4.41
C VAL A 39 -0.62 0.34 -5.30
N ILE A 40 -1.67 -0.26 -4.78
CA ILE A 40 -2.55 -1.14 -5.53
C ILE A 40 -3.87 -0.41 -5.70
N GLY A 41 -4.28 -0.22 -6.96
CA GLY A 41 -5.58 0.37 -7.28
C GLY A 41 -6.61 -0.71 -7.51
N LEU A 42 -7.78 -0.52 -6.91
CA LEU A 42 -8.88 -1.48 -6.99
C LEU A 42 -10.10 -0.85 -7.63
N ARG A 43 -10.70 -1.59 -8.56
CA ARG A 43 -12.01 -1.25 -9.12
C ARG A 43 -13.12 -1.70 -8.18
N ALA A 44 -14.36 -1.35 -8.52
CA ALA A 44 -15.54 -1.88 -7.88
C ALA A 44 -15.43 -3.41 -7.77
N SER A 45 -15.94 -4.00 -6.69
CA SER A 45 -15.80 -5.42 -6.36
C SER A 45 -14.38 -5.85 -6.00
N LYS A 46 -13.49 -4.90 -5.70
CA LYS A 46 -12.12 -5.15 -5.25
C LYS A 46 -11.26 -5.93 -6.23
N VAL A 47 -11.44 -5.67 -7.52
CA VAL A 47 -10.61 -6.24 -8.59
C VAL A 47 -9.38 -5.36 -8.76
N ILE A 48 -8.18 -5.96 -8.78
CA ILE A 48 -6.93 -5.22 -8.96
C ILE A 48 -6.89 -4.65 -10.38
N GLU A 49 -6.72 -3.32 -10.48
CA GLU A 49 -6.52 -2.62 -11.73
C GLU A 49 -5.04 -2.40 -12.02
N TYR A 50 -4.25 -2.10 -11.00
CA TYR A 50 -2.82 -1.87 -11.16
C TYR A 50 -2.08 -2.09 -9.84
N LEU A 51 -0.77 -2.32 -9.97
CA LEU A 51 0.21 -2.28 -8.89
C LEU A 51 1.36 -1.37 -9.33
N GLU A 52 1.67 -0.37 -8.54
CA GLU A 52 2.69 0.63 -8.87
C GLU A 52 3.71 0.76 -7.73
N LEU A 53 5.00 0.74 -8.07
CA LEU A 53 6.06 1.11 -7.14
C LEU A 53 6.17 2.64 -7.15
N VAL A 54 5.83 3.29 -6.03
CA VAL A 54 5.85 4.76 -5.93
C VAL A 54 7.07 5.30 -5.22
N SER A 55 7.77 4.47 -4.45
CA SER A 55 9.00 4.88 -3.77
C SER A 55 9.91 3.69 -3.54
N LEU A 56 11.20 3.90 -3.75
CA LEU A 56 12.26 2.95 -3.45
C LEU A 56 13.34 3.69 -2.65
N GLY A 57 13.71 3.15 -1.49
CA GLY A 57 14.71 3.75 -0.62
C GLY A 57 14.25 3.76 0.82
N SER A 58 13.97 4.91 1.37
CA SER A 58 13.51 5.05 2.75
C SER A 58 12.18 5.80 2.78
N LEU A 59 11.25 5.34 3.62
CA LEU A 59 9.98 6.05 3.88
C LEU A 59 10.16 7.10 4.97
N THR A 60 11.23 7.88 4.90
CA THR A 60 11.38 9.02 5.81
C THR A 60 10.37 10.13 5.45
N ALA A 61 10.10 10.99 6.42
CA ALA A 61 9.10 12.04 6.30
C ALA A 61 9.23 12.81 4.99
N GLY A 62 8.15 12.89 4.21
CA GLY A 62 8.09 13.66 2.98
C GLY A 62 8.42 12.90 1.69
N ILE A 63 8.75 11.61 1.76
CA ILE A 63 9.08 10.82 0.56
C ILE A 63 7.83 10.35 -0.19
N VAL A 64 6.77 10.00 0.55
CA VAL A 64 5.51 9.54 -0.05
C VAL A 64 4.49 10.65 0.04
N HIS A 65 4.28 11.34 -1.08
CA HIS A 65 3.31 12.43 -1.17
C HIS A 65 1.96 11.92 -1.67
N PRO A 66 0.84 12.46 -1.16
CA PRO A 66 -0.48 12.11 -1.66
C PRO A 66 -0.61 12.23 -3.18
N ARG A 67 -0.02 13.26 -3.80
CA ARG A 67 -0.11 13.42 -5.24
C ARG A 67 0.56 12.27 -6.02
N GLU A 68 1.62 11.67 -5.48
CA GLU A 68 2.27 10.51 -6.10
C GLU A 68 1.43 9.25 -5.90
N VAL A 69 0.87 9.08 -4.70
CA VAL A 69 0.06 7.92 -4.36
C VAL A 69 -1.24 7.87 -5.16
N PHE A 70 -1.90 9.02 -5.32
CA PHE A 70 -3.21 9.09 -5.96
C PHE A 70 -3.18 9.37 -7.45
N ARG A 71 -2.02 9.69 -8.02
CA ARG A 71 -1.88 10.07 -9.42
C ARG A 71 -2.49 9.04 -10.36
N LEU A 72 -2.06 7.79 -10.23
CA LEU A 72 -2.52 6.72 -11.12
C LEU A 72 -3.96 6.32 -10.82
N ALA A 73 -4.38 6.41 -9.56
CA ALA A 73 -5.76 6.16 -9.16
C ALA A 73 -6.73 7.10 -9.88
N ILE A 74 -6.36 8.38 -9.96
CA ILE A 74 -7.16 9.39 -10.66
C ILE A 74 -7.19 9.09 -12.17
N LEU A 75 -6.03 8.81 -12.76
CA LEU A 75 -5.91 8.53 -14.19
C LEU A 75 -6.70 7.28 -14.59
N LYS A 76 -6.68 6.26 -13.79
CA LYS A 76 -7.35 4.99 -14.06
C LYS A 76 -8.77 4.92 -13.48
N ARG A 77 -9.21 5.97 -12.82
CA ARG A 77 -10.57 6.10 -12.27
C ARG A 77 -10.92 4.97 -11.30
N VAL A 78 -9.97 4.56 -10.49
CA VAL A 78 -10.26 3.63 -9.39
C VAL A 78 -10.73 4.44 -8.17
N ASP A 79 -11.58 3.85 -7.35
CA ASP A 79 -12.13 4.50 -6.17
C ASP A 79 -11.59 3.95 -4.85
N LYS A 80 -10.71 2.96 -4.92
CA LYS A 80 -10.08 2.35 -3.75
C LYS A 80 -8.62 2.06 -4.02
N ILE A 81 -7.79 2.26 -3.01
CA ILE A 81 -6.38 1.90 -3.07
C ILE A 81 -5.95 1.15 -1.81
N ILE A 82 -4.88 0.39 -1.92
CA ILE A 82 -4.16 -0.21 -0.81
C ILE A 82 -2.72 0.24 -0.90
N LEU A 83 -2.17 0.69 0.23
CA LEU A 83 -0.76 1.02 0.35
C LEU A 83 -0.02 -0.22 0.86
N GLY A 84 1.13 -0.51 0.27
CA GLY A 84 1.99 -1.60 0.72
C GLY A 84 3.41 -1.10 0.91
N HIS A 85 4.11 -1.64 1.91
CA HIS A 85 5.53 -1.44 2.00
C HIS A 85 6.19 -2.57 2.78
N ASN A 86 7.50 -2.69 2.64
CA ASN A 86 8.26 -3.70 3.35
C ASN A 86 9.12 -3.06 4.44
N HIS A 87 9.28 -3.79 5.53
CA HIS A 87 10.27 -3.46 6.56
C HIS A 87 11.43 -4.44 6.41
N PRO A 88 12.59 -4.01 5.88
CA PRO A 88 13.74 -4.91 5.69
C PRO A 88 14.24 -5.56 6.98
N SER A 89 14.01 -4.91 8.12
CA SER A 89 14.38 -5.46 9.44
C SER A 89 13.58 -6.71 9.81
N GLY A 90 12.41 -6.92 9.18
CA GLY A 90 11.49 -7.99 9.54
C GLY A 90 10.53 -7.65 10.68
N VAL A 91 10.70 -6.48 11.31
CA VAL A 91 9.78 -6.01 12.35
C VAL A 91 8.57 -5.38 11.66
N LEU A 92 7.39 -5.94 11.88
CA LEU A 92 6.17 -5.55 11.16
C LEU A 92 5.37 -4.45 11.85
N THR A 93 5.74 -4.07 13.06
CA THR A 93 5.05 -3.01 13.80
C THR A 93 5.13 -1.69 13.02
N PRO A 94 3.99 -1.02 12.79
CA PRO A 94 4.01 0.28 12.13
C PRO A 94 4.86 1.29 12.88
N SER A 95 5.70 2.03 12.16
CA SER A 95 6.46 3.13 12.73
C SER A 95 5.56 4.35 12.91
N LYS A 96 6.06 5.36 13.62
CA LYS A 96 5.37 6.64 13.76
C LYS A 96 5.14 7.28 12.39
N GLU A 97 6.14 7.19 11.52
CA GLU A 97 6.05 7.71 10.15
C GLU A 97 5.00 6.95 9.33
N ASP A 98 4.91 5.64 9.52
CA ASP A 98 3.88 4.82 8.86
C ASP A 98 2.48 5.28 9.25
N LEU A 99 2.27 5.55 10.54
CA LEU A 99 0.99 6.02 11.04
C LEU A 99 0.65 7.41 10.50
N ASN A 100 1.62 8.31 10.48
CA ASN A 100 1.44 9.67 9.97
C ASN A 100 1.13 9.67 8.47
N THR A 101 1.88 8.89 7.70
CA THR A 101 1.66 8.75 6.26
C THR A 101 0.26 8.23 5.99
N THR A 102 -0.15 7.20 6.71
CA THR A 102 -1.47 6.60 6.54
C THR A 102 -2.58 7.60 6.86
N ARG A 103 -2.42 8.37 7.94
CA ARG A 103 -3.38 9.42 8.32
C ARG A 103 -3.53 10.46 7.22
N GLU A 104 -2.42 10.92 6.66
CA GLU A 104 -2.44 11.91 5.57
C GLU A 104 -3.10 11.36 4.31
N LEU A 105 -2.84 10.08 3.98
CA LEU A 105 -3.44 9.45 2.80
C LEU A 105 -4.93 9.23 2.97
N ILE A 106 -5.39 8.89 4.16
CA ILE A 106 -6.83 8.79 4.47
C ILE A 106 -7.50 10.14 4.23
N LYS A 107 -6.91 11.22 4.74
CA LYS A 107 -7.42 12.58 4.57
C LYS A 107 -7.50 12.98 3.09
N ALA A 108 -6.41 12.78 2.37
CA ALA A 108 -6.35 13.10 0.94
C ALA A 108 -7.38 12.28 0.15
N GLY A 109 -7.51 11.01 0.47
CA GLY A 109 -8.48 10.13 -0.16
C GLY A 109 -9.91 10.55 0.09
N GLN A 110 -10.22 11.04 1.27
CA GLN A 110 -11.55 11.58 1.58
C GLN A 110 -11.91 12.78 0.70
N ILE A 111 -10.93 13.66 0.44
CA ILE A 111 -11.12 14.80 -0.44
C ILE A 111 -11.32 14.34 -1.89
N LEU A 112 -10.56 13.35 -2.32
CA LEU A 112 -10.58 12.85 -3.71
C LEU A 112 -11.67 11.82 -3.97
N SER A 113 -12.39 11.37 -2.95
CA SER A 113 -13.34 10.25 -3.03
C SER A 113 -12.67 8.95 -3.48
N ILE A 114 -11.44 8.74 -3.03
CA ILE A 114 -10.67 7.51 -3.23
C ILE A 114 -10.33 6.95 -1.86
N GLU A 115 -10.92 5.82 -1.52
CA GLU A 115 -10.76 5.22 -0.19
C GLU A 115 -9.45 4.48 -0.05
N LEU A 116 -8.70 4.75 1.03
CA LEU A 116 -7.59 3.90 1.42
C LEU A 116 -8.16 2.72 2.24
N LEU A 117 -8.23 1.55 1.62
CA LEU A 117 -8.80 0.35 2.24
C LEU A 117 -7.90 -0.24 3.30
N ASP A 118 -6.59 -0.23 3.07
CA ASP A 118 -5.64 -0.86 3.96
C ASP A 118 -4.22 -0.33 3.70
N HIS A 119 -3.37 -0.57 4.68
CA HIS A 119 -1.93 -0.38 4.59
C HIS A 119 -1.31 -1.70 5.06
N ILE A 120 -0.58 -2.36 4.17
CA ILE A 120 0.01 -3.68 4.40
C ILE A 120 1.52 -3.55 4.51
N ILE A 121 2.08 -3.99 5.63
CA ILE A 121 3.53 -4.06 5.83
C ILE A 121 3.95 -5.52 5.67
N ILE A 122 4.97 -5.78 4.87
CA ILE A 122 5.46 -7.13 4.64
C ILE A 122 6.93 -7.30 5.04
N SER A 123 7.32 -8.56 5.30
CA SER A 123 8.70 -8.98 5.41
C SER A 123 9.08 -9.84 4.20
N LEU A 124 10.37 -10.07 4.00
CA LEU A 124 10.85 -10.98 2.93
C LEU A 124 10.32 -12.40 3.07
N LYS A 125 10.00 -12.81 4.28
CA LYS A 125 9.48 -14.15 4.59
C LYS A 125 7.99 -14.30 4.31
N GLY A 126 7.30 -13.22 3.93
CA GLY A 126 5.87 -13.26 3.67
C GLY A 126 5.00 -13.01 4.90
N GLU A 127 5.59 -12.70 6.04
CA GLU A 127 4.83 -12.24 7.20
C GLU A 127 4.31 -10.83 6.91
N PHE A 128 3.15 -10.50 7.48
CA PHE A 128 2.55 -9.20 7.19
C PHE A 128 1.77 -8.64 8.36
N HIS A 129 1.58 -7.32 8.31
CA HIS A 129 0.71 -6.58 9.22
C HIS A 129 -0.28 -5.78 8.38
N SER A 130 -1.57 -5.98 8.65
CA SER A 130 -2.65 -5.21 8.01
C SER A 130 -3.19 -4.17 8.99
N PHE A 131 -3.22 -2.91 8.57
CA PHE A 131 -3.82 -1.84 9.36
C PHE A 131 -5.33 -2.10 9.57
N ALA A 132 -6.01 -2.57 8.54
CA ALA A 132 -7.44 -2.86 8.63
C ALA A 132 -7.73 -3.99 9.62
N ASN A 133 -6.96 -5.09 9.57
CA ASN A 133 -7.12 -6.21 10.50
C ASN A 133 -6.86 -5.83 11.96
N ASN A 134 -6.06 -4.79 12.18
CA ASN A 134 -5.74 -4.29 13.51
C ASN A 134 -6.54 -3.05 13.89
N ASN A 135 -7.59 -2.76 13.15
CA ASN A 135 -8.50 -1.62 13.36
C ASN A 135 -7.83 -0.25 13.32
N LEU A 136 -6.65 -0.14 12.70
CA LEU A 136 -5.91 1.11 12.61
C LEU A 136 -6.50 2.05 11.58
N ILE A 137 -7.05 1.53 10.47
CA ILE A 137 -7.68 2.39 9.46
C ILE A 137 -8.83 3.18 10.08
N ASN A 138 -9.72 2.51 10.79
CA ASN A 138 -10.86 3.18 11.44
C ASN A 138 -10.41 4.14 12.53
N LYS A 139 -9.41 3.76 13.31
CA LYS A 139 -8.85 4.63 14.35
C LYS A 139 -8.27 5.92 13.74
N LEU A 140 -7.48 5.80 12.68
CA LEU A 140 -6.86 6.95 12.02
C LEU A 140 -7.90 7.82 11.31
N LYS A 141 -8.96 7.25 10.77
CA LYS A 141 -10.10 8.01 10.23
C LYS A 141 -10.73 8.91 11.30
N GLY A 142 -10.91 8.40 12.51
CA GLY A 142 -11.43 9.17 13.63
C GLY A 142 -10.53 10.35 13.98
N GLU A 143 -9.22 10.17 13.92
CA GLU A 143 -8.22 11.21 14.19
C GLU A 143 -8.11 12.25 13.07
N SER A 144 -8.56 11.90 11.85
CA SER A 144 -8.46 12.77 10.66
C SER A 144 -9.59 13.78 10.54
N LYS A 145 -10.62 13.68 11.39
CA LYS A 145 -11.77 14.61 11.37
C LYS A 145 -11.44 15.93 12.02
#